data_47a46cc1d60f77dac379863ba3f95bb2
#
_entry.id   47a46cc1d60f77dac379863ba3f95bb2
#
_cell.length_a   1.000
_cell.length_b   1.000
_cell.length_c   1.000
_cell.angle_alpha   90.00
_cell.angle_beta   90.00
_cell.angle_gamma   90.00
#
_symmetry.space_group_name_H-M   'P 1'
#
loop_
_entity.id
_entity.type
_entity.pdbx_description
1 polymer ?
#
loop_
_entity_poly.entity_id
_entity_poly.type
_entity_poly.pdbx_seq_one_letter_code
_entity_poly.pdbx_strand_id
1 'polypeptide(L)'
;HRDLHSFPTRRSSDLADLSLRPGHRIHRAVAASMAAAGCNTNLGILLLSVPLAAAAMLASPAPLQARVAQVLASLDADDAGHVYAAIRLANPGGLGSSEEADVNEAPSISLIEAMRLAAPRDRIAAAYANGFRDIFEDHLGVLVAARRQVASTPGTADADAVSTLHMSLLARYPDSHIRRKFGFETAAHVQALAKAARPFWHPLASGESWPELLRLDALLKANGWNPGTTADFVVATLLAADLEQFQAP
;
A
#
# COMPACT_ATOMS: atom_id res chain seq x y z
N HIS A 1 20.90 16.71 5.66
CA HIS A 1 20.82 16.09 4.32
C HIS A 1 21.17 14.62 4.45
N ARG A 2 20.17 13.75 4.66
CA ARG A 2 20.30 12.32 4.38
C ARG A 2 19.74 12.11 2.98
N ASP A 3 20.59 11.60 2.09
CA ASP A 3 20.26 11.37 0.70
C ASP A 3 19.02 10.49 0.55
N LEU A 4 17.96 11.05 -0.05
CA LEU A 4 16.74 10.36 -0.46
C LEU A 4 16.96 9.42 -1.68
N HIS A 5 18.20 9.08 -1.98
CA HIS A 5 18.58 8.23 -3.12
C HIS A 5 18.76 6.74 -2.79
N SER A 6 18.16 6.24 -1.71
CA SER A 6 18.30 4.83 -1.35
C SER A 6 17.13 3.93 -1.76
N PHE A 7 16.47 4.20 -2.87
CA PHE A 7 15.86 3.10 -3.62
C PHE A 7 16.99 2.33 -4.30
N PRO A 8 17.21 1.06 -3.95
CA PRO A 8 18.30 0.30 -4.56
C PRO A 8 17.93 -0.02 -6.01
N THR A 9 18.28 0.88 -6.92
CA THR A 9 18.11 0.75 -8.37
C THR A 9 18.83 -0.48 -8.99
N ARG A 10 19.62 -1.21 -8.20
CA ARG A 10 20.30 -2.44 -8.62
C ARG A 10 19.62 -3.75 -8.17
N ARG A 11 18.52 -3.71 -7.41
CA ARG A 11 17.81 -4.91 -6.91
C ARG A 11 16.33 -4.99 -7.30
N SER A 12 15.87 -4.11 -8.16
CA SER A 12 14.56 -4.23 -8.83
C SER A 12 14.44 -5.48 -9.70
N SER A 13 15.58 -6.12 -10.04
CA SER A 13 15.58 -7.40 -10.76
C SER A 13 14.81 -8.52 -10.05
N ASP A 14 14.80 -8.53 -8.72
CA ASP A 14 14.09 -9.58 -7.95
C ASP A 14 12.57 -9.44 -8.05
N LEU A 15 12.06 -8.21 -8.16
CA LEU A 15 10.62 -7.98 -8.39
C LEU A 15 10.19 -8.36 -9.80
N ALA A 16 11.10 -8.25 -10.77
CA ALA A 16 10.88 -8.54 -12.18
C ALA A 16 11.20 -9.99 -12.56
N ASP A 17 11.76 -10.80 -11.66
CA ASP A 17 12.11 -12.18 -11.95
C ASP A 17 10.84 -13.04 -12.08
N LEU A 18 10.46 -13.31 -13.33
CA LEU A 18 9.28 -14.11 -13.68
C LEU A 18 9.41 -15.60 -13.31
N SER A 19 10.62 -16.08 -13.06
CA SER A 19 10.83 -17.47 -12.63
C SER A 19 10.38 -17.69 -11.18
N LEU A 20 10.22 -16.60 -10.41
CA LEU A 20 9.84 -16.64 -9.01
C LEU A 20 8.33 -16.37 -8.83
N ARG A 21 7.70 -17.12 -7.96
CA ARG A 21 6.32 -16.90 -7.53
C ARG A 21 6.19 -15.58 -6.74
N PRO A 22 5.00 -14.96 -6.70
CA PRO A 22 4.80 -13.68 -6.03
C PRO A 22 5.24 -13.66 -4.54
N GLY A 23 4.91 -14.68 -3.76
CA GLY A 23 5.31 -14.79 -2.35
C GLY A 23 6.83 -14.77 -2.19
N HIS A 24 7.54 -15.51 -3.04
CA HIS A 24 9.00 -15.53 -3.03
C HIS A 24 9.62 -14.17 -3.40
N ARG A 25 9.05 -13.47 -4.40
CA ARG A 25 9.49 -12.11 -4.76
C ARG A 25 9.34 -11.14 -3.60
N ILE A 26 8.18 -11.18 -2.90
CA ILE A 26 7.93 -10.37 -1.69
C ILE A 26 9.00 -10.64 -0.66
N HIS A 27 9.25 -11.90 -0.32
CA HIS A 27 10.25 -12.27 0.70
C HIS A 27 11.65 -11.77 0.35
N ARG A 28 12.12 -12.01 -0.89
CA ARG A 28 13.44 -11.54 -1.34
C ARG A 28 13.56 -10.02 -1.32
N ALA A 29 12.53 -9.31 -1.75
CA ALA A 29 12.52 -7.85 -1.76
C ALA A 29 12.53 -7.26 -0.34
N VAL A 30 11.76 -7.84 0.60
CA VAL A 30 11.80 -7.45 2.01
C VAL A 30 13.18 -7.72 2.60
N ALA A 31 13.76 -8.91 2.36
CA ALA A 31 15.09 -9.25 2.85
C ALA A 31 16.16 -8.27 2.33
N ALA A 32 16.08 -7.90 1.04
CA ALA A 32 16.99 -6.92 0.45
C ALA A 32 16.83 -5.53 1.08
N SER A 33 15.60 -5.09 1.35
CA SER A 33 15.32 -3.81 1.98
C SER A 33 15.78 -3.77 3.43
N MET A 34 15.54 -4.84 4.19
CA MET A 34 16.02 -4.99 5.56
C MET A 34 17.55 -4.97 5.65
N ALA A 35 18.24 -5.67 4.73
CA ALA A 35 19.70 -5.65 4.66
C ALA A 35 20.27 -4.26 4.32
N ALA A 36 19.55 -3.46 3.54
CA ALA A 36 19.99 -2.14 3.12
C ALA A 36 19.67 -1.03 4.15
N ALA A 37 18.48 -1.07 4.75
CA ALA A 37 17.96 -0.02 5.62
C ALA A 37 18.03 -0.34 7.12
N GLY A 38 18.22 -1.60 7.49
CA GLY A 38 18.22 -2.06 8.88
C GLY A 38 16.86 -2.02 9.56
N CYS A 39 15.79 -1.67 8.84
CA CYS A 39 14.44 -1.59 9.38
C CYS A 39 13.39 -1.83 8.29
N ASN A 40 12.16 -2.15 8.72
CA ASN A 40 11.03 -2.30 7.81
C ASN A 40 10.59 -0.93 7.29
N THR A 41 10.75 -0.72 5.99
CA THR A 41 10.37 0.51 5.31
C THR A 41 9.28 0.33 4.25
N ASN A 42 9.00 -0.90 3.78
CA ASN A 42 8.23 -1.11 2.56
C ASN A 42 7.46 -2.44 2.48
N LEU A 43 7.28 -3.18 3.56
CA LEU A 43 6.55 -4.46 3.52
C LEU A 43 5.16 -4.31 2.88
N GLY A 44 4.36 -3.32 3.29
CA GLY A 44 3.03 -3.11 2.75
C GLY A 44 3.05 -2.70 1.27
N ILE A 45 4.01 -1.87 0.88
CA ILE A 45 4.24 -1.51 -0.53
C ILE A 45 4.50 -2.77 -1.36
N LEU A 46 5.38 -3.66 -0.89
CA LEU A 46 5.74 -4.89 -1.61
C LEU A 46 4.57 -5.89 -1.68
N LEU A 47 3.83 -6.03 -0.59
CA LEU A 47 2.62 -6.86 -0.56
C LEU A 47 1.60 -6.42 -1.62
N LEU A 48 1.42 -5.12 -1.85
CA LEU A 48 0.48 -4.61 -2.85
C LEU A 48 1.10 -4.56 -4.26
N SER A 49 2.37 -4.16 -4.40
CA SER A 49 2.99 -3.91 -5.71
C SER A 49 3.40 -5.19 -6.44
N VAL A 50 3.82 -6.24 -5.73
CA VAL A 50 4.26 -7.49 -6.38
C VAL A 50 3.13 -8.18 -7.15
N PRO A 51 1.90 -8.35 -6.61
CA PRO A 51 0.79 -8.89 -7.39
C PRO A 51 0.41 -8.02 -8.60
N LEU A 52 0.46 -6.69 -8.47
CA LEU A 52 0.21 -5.75 -9.58
C LEU A 52 1.25 -5.95 -10.70
N ALA A 53 2.55 -5.98 -10.34
CA ALA A 53 3.63 -6.21 -11.29
C ALA A 53 3.52 -7.60 -11.94
N ALA A 54 3.23 -8.64 -11.16
CA ALA A 54 3.03 -9.99 -11.70
C ALA A 54 1.87 -10.04 -12.70
N ALA A 55 0.76 -9.38 -12.39
CA ALA A 55 -0.40 -9.30 -13.29
C ALA A 55 -0.09 -8.54 -14.58
N ALA A 56 0.71 -7.46 -14.51
CA ALA A 56 1.11 -6.69 -15.68
C ALA A 56 1.96 -7.52 -16.66
N MET A 57 2.67 -8.52 -16.15
CA MET A 57 3.55 -9.38 -16.94
C MET A 57 2.82 -10.63 -17.51
N LEU A 58 1.56 -10.86 -17.16
CA LEU A 58 0.80 -11.94 -17.78
C LEU A 58 0.51 -11.62 -19.26
N ALA A 59 0.79 -12.56 -20.14
CA ALA A 59 0.42 -12.48 -21.55
C ALA A 59 -1.10 -12.70 -21.71
N SER A 60 -1.89 -11.69 -21.44
CA SER A 60 -3.35 -11.74 -21.46
C SER A 60 -3.94 -10.41 -21.93
N PRO A 61 -4.95 -10.41 -22.82
CA PRO A 61 -5.65 -9.20 -23.24
C PRO A 61 -6.65 -8.69 -22.18
N ALA A 62 -6.83 -9.39 -21.08
CA ALA A 62 -7.73 -8.99 -20.03
C ALA A 62 -7.29 -7.70 -19.35
N PRO A 63 -8.21 -6.86 -18.84
CA PRO A 63 -7.87 -5.68 -18.04
C PRO A 63 -6.97 -6.03 -16.85
N LEU A 64 -6.12 -5.08 -16.42
CA LEU A 64 -5.16 -5.30 -15.33
C LEU A 64 -5.84 -5.82 -14.06
N GLN A 65 -7.00 -5.27 -13.69
CA GLN A 65 -7.79 -5.74 -12.54
C GLN A 65 -8.12 -7.24 -12.62
N ALA A 66 -8.56 -7.72 -13.77
CA ALA A 66 -8.89 -9.14 -13.94
C ALA A 66 -7.65 -10.03 -13.85
N ARG A 67 -6.51 -9.57 -14.38
CA ARG A 67 -5.23 -10.27 -14.27
C ARG A 67 -4.71 -10.29 -12.83
N VAL A 68 -4.91 -9.21 -12.06
CA VAL A 68 -4.60 -9.18 -10.63
C VAL A 68 -5.44 -10.22 -9.89
N ALA A 69 -6.75 -10.28 -10.14
CA ALA A 69 -7.61 -11.30 -9.55
C ALA A 69 -7.14 -12.72 -9.88
N GLN A 70 -6.67 -12.97 -11.11
CA GLN A 70 -6.08 -14.23 -11.52
C GLN A 70 -4.79 -14.55 -10.74
N VAL A 71 -3.88 -13.60 -10.60
CA VAL A 71 -2.64 -13.75 -9.81
C VAL A 71 -2.99 -14.08 -8.37
N LEU A 72 -3.87 -13.30 -7.74
CA LEU A 72 -4.25 -13.52 -6.33
C LEU A 72 -4.88 -14.90 -6.12
N ALA A 73 -5.72 -15.37 -7.05
CA ALA A 73 -6.32 -16.69 -6.98
C ALA A 73 -5.30 -17.85 -7.13
N SER A 74 -4.13 -17.59 -7.69
CA SER A 74 -3.06 -18.58 -7.87
C SER A 74 -2.10 -18.70 -6.67
N LEU A 75 -2.23 -17.82 -5.67
CA LEU A 75 -1.34 -17.80 -4.50
C LEU A 75 -1.68 -18.95 -3.54
N ASP A 76 -0.77 -19.89 -3.41
CA ASP A 76 -0.94 -21.11 -2.62
C ASP A 76 -0.28 -21.05 -1.22
N ALA A 77 -0.11 -22.20 -0.56
CA ALA A 77 0.50 -22.30 0.77
C ALA A 77 2.02 -22.00 0.73
N ASP A 78 2.70 -22.25 -0.39
CA ASP A 78 4.11 -21.90 -0.55
C ASP A 78 4.29 -20.39 -0.59
N ASP A 79 3.44 -19.68 -1.36
CA ASP A 79 3.40 -18.21 -1.32
C ASP A 79 3.11 -17.69 0.09
N ALA A 80 2.19 -18.31 0.83
CA ALA A 80 1.91 -17.97 2.21
C ALA A 80 3.15 -18.12 3.09
N GLY A 81 3.90 -19.23 2.94
CA GLY A 81 5.15 -19.47 3.67
C GLY A 81 6.18 -18.38 3.47
N HIS A 82 6.39 -17.97 2.24
CA HIS A 82 7.30 -16.88 1.90
C HIS A 82 6.82 -15.52 2.45
N VAL A 83 5.53 -15.21 2.32
CA VAL A 83 4.95 -13.96 2.86
C VAL A 83 5.05 -13.94 4.39
N TYR A 84 4.78 -15.04 5.08
CA TYR A 84 4.96 -15.14 6.53
C TYR A 84 6.42 -14.91 6.94
N ALA A 85 7.38 -15.49 6.21
CA ALA A 85 8.79 -15.24 6.44
C ALA A 85 9.15 -13.76 6.24
N ALA A 86 8.59 -13.11 5.21
CA ALA A 86 8.77 -11.69 4.98
C ALA A 86 8.20 -10.82 6.12
N ILE A 87 7.00 -11.16 6.61
CA ILE A 87 6.36 -10.46 7.73
C ILE A 87 7.19 -10.60 9.00
N ARG A 88 7.65 -11.83 9.33
CA ARG A 88 8.54 -12.05 10.49
C ARG A 88 9.83 -11.24 10.39
N LEU A 89 10.46 -11.25 9.23
CA LEU A 89 11.69 -10.51 8.97
C LEU A 89 11.50 -8.99 9.12
N ALA A 90 10.40 -8.47 8.58
CA ALA A 90 10.04 -7.07 8.67
C ALA A 90 9.65 -6.65 10.11
N ASN A 91 9.24 -7.61 10.94
CA ASN A 91 8.84 -7.43 12.33
C ASN A 91 7.97 -6.17 12.53
N PRO A 92 6.84 -6.03 11.83
CA PRO A 92 6.00 -4.86 11.99
C PRO A 92 5.42 -4.83 13.41
N GLY A 93 5.61 -3.71 14.13
CA GLY A 93 5.13 -3.56 15.50
C GLY A 93 3.63 -3.80 15.62
N GLY A 94 3.20 -4.47 16.71
CA GLY A 94 1.79 -4.67 17.04
C GLY A 94 1.09 -5.80 16.27
N LEU A 95 1.82 -6.76 15.69
CA LEU A 95 1.23 -7.92 15.01
C LEU A 95 0.43 -8.82 15.96
N GLY A 96 0.88 -8.97 17.22
CA GLY A 96 0.27 -9.91 18.17
C GLY A 96 0.40 -11.36 17.73
N SER A 97 -0.32 -12.26 18.40
CA SER A 97 -0.55 -13.64 18.01
C SER A 97 -1.97 -13.81 17.45
N SER A 98 -2.19 -14.80 16.60
CA SER A 98 -3.50 -15.15 16.06
C SER A 98 -3.80 -16.60 16.37
N GLU A 99 -5.04 -16.94 16.74
CA GLU A 99 -5.44 -18.33 16.96
C GLU A 99 -5.45 -19.13 15.67
N GLU A 100 -5.65 -18.49 14.53
CA GLU A 100 -5.64 -19.10 13.21
C GLU A 100 -4.68 -18.35 12.29
N ALA A 101 -3.93 -19.08 11.47
CA ALA A 101 -2.97 -18.57 10.50
C ALA A 101 -1.94 -17.60 11.11
N ASP A 102 -1.39 -17.93 12.30
CA ASP A 102 -0.33 -17.14 12.91
C ASP A 102 0.91 -17.15 12.01
N VAL A 103 1.46 -15.97 11.76
CA VAL A 103 2.66 -15.82 10.92
C VAL A 103 3.88 -16.50 11.52
N ASN A 104 3.86 -16.88 12.80
CA ASN A 104 4.93 -17.61 13.48
C ASN A 104 4.89 -19.11 13.21
N GLU A 105 3.80 -19.64 12.65
CA GLU A 105 3.62 -21.04 12.30
C GLU A 105 3.79 -21.27 10.79
N ALA A 106 4.01 -22.52 10.40
CA ALA A 106 4.01 -22.88 8.98
C ALA A 106 2.56 -22.81 8.45
N PRO A 107 2.31 -22.11 7.33
CA PRO A 107 0.95 -21.99 6.82
C PRO A 107 0.45 -23.35 6.30
N SER A 108 -0.77 -23.72 6.72
CA SER A 108 -1.50 -24.89 6.23
C SER A 108 -2.55 -24.54 5.17
N ILE A 109 -2.75 -23.27 4.92
CA ILE A 109 -3.74 -22.69 3.99
C ILE A 109 -3.07 -21.80 2.95
N SER A 110 -3.78 -21.53 1.86
CA SER A 110 -3.31 -20.61 0.82
C SER A 110 -3.15 -19.18 1.35
N LEU A 111 -2.31 -18.37 0.67
CA LEU A 111 -2.13 -16.98 1.07
C LEU A 111 -3.45 -16.21 1.04
N ILE A 112 -4.32 -16.48 0.07
CA ILE A 112 -5.60 -15.77 -0.04
C ILE A 112 -6.56 -16.11 1.12
N GLU A 113 -6.54 -17.35 1.59
CA GLU A 113 -7.31 -17.76 2.77
C GLU A 113 -6.78 -17.09 4.03
N ALA A 114 -5.46 -17.07 4.23
CA ALA A 114 -4.83 -16.37 5.35
C ALA A 114 -5.18 -14.86 5.35
N MET A 115 -5.15 -14.22 4.18
CA MET A 115 -5.53 -12.83 4.03
C MET A 115 -7.02 -12.59 4.33
N ARG A 116 -7.92 -13.51 3.96
CA ARG A 116 -9.34 -13.42 4.32
C ARG A 116 -9.56 -13.43 5.84
N LEU A 117 -8.83 -14.26 6.58
CA LEU A 117 -8.89 -14.28 8.04
C LEU A 117 -8.39 -12.95 8.67
N ALA A 118 -7.39 -12.33 8.08
CA ALA A 118 -6.84 -11.07 8.55
C ALA A 118 -7.64 -9.82 8.08
N ALA A 119 -8.45 -9.94 7.03
CA ALA A 119 -9.18 -8.83 6.39
C ALA A 119 -9.99 -7.92 7.34
N PRO A 120 -10.65 -8.43 8.41
CA PRO A 120 -11.40 -7.57 9.32
C PRO A 120 -10.55 -6.58 10.13
N ARG A 121 -9.24 -6.84 10.23
CA ARG A 121 -8.32 -6.04 11.04
C ARG A 121 -7.19 -5.37 10.26
N ASP A 122 -6.98 -5.77 9.00
CA ASP A 122 -5.91 -5.27 8.16
C ASP A 122 -6.38 -4.94 6.74
N ARG A 123 -6.13 -3.71 6.30
CA ARG A 123 -6.59 -3.21 5.00
C ARG A 123 -5.87 -3.84 3.81
N ILE A 124 -4.58 -4.21 3.96
CA ILE A 124 -3.85 -4.91 2.89
C ILE A 124 -4.46 -6.31 2.72
N ALA A 125 -4.71 -6.99 3.83
CA ALA A 125 -5.37 -8.28 3.81
C ALA A 125 -6.79 -8.19 3.20
N ALA A 126 -7.55 -7.13 3.51
CA ALA A 126 -8.85 -6.88 2.91
C ALA A 126 -8.75 -6.64 1.39
N ALA A 127 -7.71 -5.97 0.89
CA ALA A 127 -7.47 -5.80 -0.54
C ALA A 127 -7.21 -7.15 -1.23
N TYR A 128 -6.41 -8.03 -0.65
CA TYR A 128 -6.26 -9.39 -1.16
C TYR A 128 -7.60 -10.13 -1.22
N ALA A 129 -8.38 -10.07 -0.16
CA ALA A 129 -9.66 -10.75 -0.06
C ALA A 129 -10.69 -10.27 -1.09
N ASN A 130 -10.63 -8.98 -1.50
CA ASN A 130 -11.55 -8.38 -2.47
C ASN A 130 -10.97 -8.27 -3.89
N GLY A 131 -9.79 -8.84 -4.17
CA GLY A 131 -9.19 -8.78 -5.51
C GLY A 131 -8.66 -7.41 -5.90
N PHE A 132 -8.21 -6.61 -4.95
CA PHE A 132 -7.71 -5.24 -5.12
C PHE A 132 -8.75 -4.27 -5.71
N ARG A 133 -10.05 -4.60 -5.58
CA ARG A 133 -11.15 -3.78 -6.11
C ARG A 133 -11.07 -2.33 -5.66
N ASP A 134 -10.70 -2.09 -4.40
CA ASP A 134 -10.59 -0.73 -3.88
C ASP A 134 -9.61 0.12 -4.69
N ILE A 135 -8.49 -0.46 -5.16
CA ILE A 135 -7.51 0.25 -5.97
C ILE A 135 -8.10 0.64 -7.32
N PHE A 136 -8.74 -0.32 -8.02
CA PHE A 136 -9.21 -0.14 -9.38
C PHE A 136 -10.53 0.64 -9.47
N GLU A 137 -11.50 0.34 -8.59
CA GLU A 137 -12.86 0.88 -8.66
C GLU A 137 -13.01 2.21 -7.90
N ASP A 138 -12.05 2.57 -7.03
CA ASP A 138 -12.13 3.74 -6.17
C ASP A 138 -10.88 4.62 -6.20
N HIS A 139 -9.72 4.08 -5.77
CA HIS A 139 -8.53 4.90 -5.58
C HIS A 139 -8.01 5.51 -6.89
N LEU A 140 -8.03 4.75 -8.01
CA LEU A 140 -7.68 5.26 -9.33
C LEU A 140 -8.58 6.42 -9.76
N GLY A 141 -9.88 6.32 -9.49
CA GLY A 141 -10.83 7.39 -9.77
C GLY A 141 -10.50 8.68 -9.01
N VAL A 142 -10.14 8.56 -7.72
CA VAL A 142 -9.69 9.69 -6.90
C VAL A 142 -8.43 10.32 -7.47
N LEU A 143 -7.42 9.50 -7.82
CA LEU A 143 -6.16 9.99 -8.39
C LEU A 143 -6.37 10.72 -9.72
N VAL A 144 -7.17 10.15 -10.62
CA VAL A 144 -7.47 10.75 -11.92
C VAL A 144 -8.21 12.08 -11.75
N ALA A 145 -9.21 12.14 -10.86
CA ALA A 145 -9.93 13.37 -10.56
C ALA A 145 -9.00 14.44 -9.98
N ALA A 146 -8.13 14.07 -9.03
CA ALA A 146 -7.15 14.97 -8.43
C ALA A 146 -6.16 15.49 -9.48
N ARG A 147 -5.60 14.64 -10.32
CA ARG A 147 -4.67 15.05 -11.40
C ARG A 147 -5.33 16.03 -12.38
N ARG A 148 -6.58 15.79 -12.77
CA ARG A 148 -7.32 16.72 -13.65
C ARG A 148 -7.52 18.09 -13.01
N GLN A 149 -7.80 18.12 -11.73
CA GLN A 149 -8.08 19.34 -10.99
C GLN A 149 -6.83 20.22 -10.82
N VAL A 150 -5.66 19.61 -10.59
CA VAL A 150 -4.39 20.33 -10.40
C VAL A 150 -3.60 20.53 -11.69
N ALA A 151 -4.04 20.00 -12.83
CA ALA A 151 -3.34 20.06 -14.12
C ALA A 151 -3.02 21.49 -14.59
N SER A 152 -3.75 22.49 -14.10
CA SER A 152 -3.54 23.91 -14.39
C SER A 152 -2.53 24.59 -13.44
N THR A 153 -2.00 23.89 -12.43
CA THR A 153 -1.07 24.46 -11.44
C THR A 153 0.36 24.05 -11.78
N PRO A 154 1.21 24.98 -12.30
CA PRO A 154 2.59 24.62 -12.65
C PRO A 154 3.43 24.22 -11.44
N GLY A 155 4.17 23.11 -11.56
CA GLY A 155 5.26 22.72 -10.65
C GLY A 155 4.90 21.87 -9.44
N THR A 156 3.63 21.79 -9.02
CA THR A 156 3.21 21.02 -7.83
C THR A 156 2.12 19.98 -8.12
N ALA A 157 1.62 19.94 -9.34
CA ALA A 157 0.44 19.17 -9.74
C ALA A 157 0.46 17.70 -9.27
N ASP A 158 1.56 16.97 -9.47
CA ASP A 158 1.65 15.57 -9.03
C ASP A 158 1.69 15.44 -7.51
N ALA A 159 2.44 16.31 -6.80
CA ALA A 159 2.49 16.29 -5.34
C ALA A 159 1.13 16.59 -4.72
N ASP A 160 0.39 17.53 -5.30
CA ASP A 160 -0.96 17.92 -4.86
C ASP A 160 -1.96 16.79 -5.11
N ALA A 161 -1.89 16.13 -6.27
CA ALA A 161 -2.74 14.99 -6.59
C ALA A 161 -2.47 13.79 -5.67
N VAL A 162 -1.21 13.49 -5.38
CA VAL A 162 -0.79 12.42 -4.46
C VAL A 162 -1.24 12.74 -3.03
N SER A 163 -1.09 14.00 -2.59
CA SER A 163 -1.55 14.44 -1.27
C SER A 163 -3.07 14.34 -1.14
N THR A 164 -3.81 14.70 -2.19
CA THR A 164 -5.28 14.54 -2.25
C THR A 164 -5.68 13.08 -2.16
N LEU A 165 -5.01 12.18 -2.88
CA LEU A 165 -5.24 10.74 -2.79
C LEU A 165 -4.98 10.26 -1.36
N HIS A 166 -3.81 10.59 -0.78
CA HIS A 166 -3.45 10.17 0.58
C HIS A 166 -4.49 10.61 1.60
N MET A 167 -4.88 11.88 1.59
CA MET A 167 -5.86 12.43 2.51
C MET A 167 -7.26 11.83 2.31
N SER A 168 -7.64 11.56 1.06
CA SER A 168 -8.90 10.90 0.74
C SER A 168 -8.97 9.49 1.33
N LEU A 169 -7.90 8.70 1.19
CA LEU A 169 -7.82 7.35 1.75
C LEU A 169 -7.80 7.37 3.28
N LEU A 170 -7.01 8.26 3.89
CA LEU A 170 -6.94 8.41 5.34
C LEU A 170 -8.27 8.85 5.95
N ALA A 171 -9.01 9.72 5.25
CA ALA A 171 -10.35 10.14 5.67
C ALA A 171 -11.39 9.02 5.52
N ARG A 172 -11.19 8.09 4.59
CA ARG A 172 -12.15 7.02 4.29
C ARG A 172 -11.99 5.81 5.21
N TYR A 173 -10.77 5.45 5.55
CA TYR A 173 -10.46 4.23 6.29
C TYR A 173 -9.59 4.50 7.52
N PRO A 174 -9.91 3.90 8.70
CA PRO A 174 -8.94 3.86 9.79
C PRO A 174 -7.66 3.15 9.34
N ASP A 175 -6.50 3.78 9.53
CA ASP A 175 -5.22 3.22 9.09
C ASP A 175 -4.85 1.97 9.90
N SER A 176 -4.53 0.86 9.21
CA SER A 176 -4.23 -0.42 9.87
C SER A 176 -2.90 -0.41 10.62
N HIS A 177 -1.92 0.38 10.18
CA HIS A 177 -0.65 0.52 10.89
C HIS A 177 -0.85 1.24 12.23
N ILE A 178 -1.62 2.34 12.24
CA ILE A 178 -1.98 3.06 13.47
C ILE A 178 -2.82 2.16 14.36
N ARG A 179 -3.81 1.44 13.80
CA ARG A 179 -4.67 0.53 14.55
C ARG A 179 -3.86 -0.57 15.27
N ARG A 180 -2.89 -1.17 14.60
CA ARG A 180 -2.03 -2.20 15.21
C ARG A 180 -1.19 -1.66 16.34
N LYS A 181 -0.65 -0.45 16.18
CA LYS A 181 0.33 0.11 17.13
C LYS A 181 -0.32 0.85 18.30
N PHE A 182 -1.45 1.49 18.08
CA PHE A 182 -2.08 2.43 19.03
C PHE A 182 -3.55 2.13 19.33
N GLY A 183 -4.12 1.07 18.73
CA GLY A 183 -5.51 0.70 18.90
C GLY A 183 -6.48 1.32 17.90
N PHE A 184 -7.72 0.78 17.88
CA PHE A 184 -8.76 1.21 16.93
C PHE A 184 -9.19 2.67 17.18
N GLU A 185 -9.34 3.09 18.43
CA GLU A 185 -9.76 4.45 18.79
C GLU A 185 -8.80 5.51 18.24
N THR A 186 -7.49 5.27 18.33
CA THR A 186 -6.48 6.17 17.77
C THR A 186 -6.58 6.24 16.25
N ALA A 187 -6.74 5.10 15.58
CA ALA A 187 -6.90 5.07 14.12
C ALA A 187 -8.18 5.79 13.68
N ALA A 188 -9.28 5.62 14.40
CA ALA A 188 -10.54 6.32 14.15
C ALA A 188 -10.41 7.83 14.42
N HIS A 189 -9.66 8.23 15.44
CA HIS A 189 -9.37 9.64 15.72
C HIS A 189 -8.58 10.28 14.57
N VAL A 190 -7.52 9.64 14.09
CA VAL A 190 -6.73 10.12 12.95
C VAL A 190 -7.60 10.22 11.69
N GLN A 191 -8.46 9.24 11.45
CA GLN A 191 -9.44 9.30 10.36
C GLN A 191 -10.37 10.53 10.50
N ALA A 192 -10.85 10.83 11.71
CA ALA A 192 -11.70 11.98 11.97
C ALA A 192 -10.95 13.31 11.70
N LEU A 193 -9.68 13.40 12.08
CA LEU A 193 -8.83 14.55 11.77
C LEU A 193 -8.68 14.75 10.27
N ALA A 194 -8.44 13.69 9.50
CA ALA A 194 -8.36 13.76 8.05
C ALA A 194 -9.70 14.18 7.41
N LYS A 195 -10.84 13.71 7.94
CA LYS A 195 -12.19 14.16 7.51
C LYS A 195 -12.40 15.64 7.81
N ALA A 196 -12.02 16.11 8.98
CA ALA A 196 -12.13 17.53 9.37
C ALA A 196 -11.26 18.45 8.48
N ALA A 197 -10.11 17.95 8.05
CA ALA A 197 -9.21 18.68 7.15
C ALA A 197 -9.68 18.69 5.68
N ARG A 198 -10.83 18.07 5.33
CA ARG A 198 -11.34 18.00 3.96
C ARG A 198 -11.38 19.32 3.19
N PRO A 199 -11.74 20.49 3.77
CA PRO A 199 -11.72 21.76 3.07
C PRO A 199 -10.34 22.15 2.51
N PHE A 200 -9.27 21.57 3.02
CA PHE A 200 -7.89 21.87 2.62
C PHE A 200 -7.32 20.89 1.59
N TRP A 201 -7.97 19.77 1.32
CA TRP A 201 -7.49 18.77 0.37
C TRP A 201 -8.53 18.34 -0.67
N HIS A 202 -9.79 18.81 -0.59
CA HIS A 202 -10.82 18.45 -1.57
C HIS A 202 -11.85 19.58 -1.83
N PRO A 203 -11.80 20.25 -2.97
CA PRO A 203 -10.66 20.30 -3.90
C PRO A 203 -9.45 20.93 -3.24
N LEU A 204 -8.23 20.58 -3.65
CA LEU A 204 -7.05 21.30 -3.23
C LEU A 204 -7.23 22.78 -3.63
N ALA A 205 -7.69 23.56 -2.68
CA ALA A 205 -7.76 24.99 -2.88
C ALA A 205 -6.33 25.51 -2.77
N SER A 206 -5.84 26.24 -3.70
CA SER A 206 -4.69 27.16 -3.67
C SER A 206 -3.60 26.98 -2.57
N GLY A 207 -2.51 27.71 -2.60
CA GLY A 207 -1.39 27.66 -1.64
C GLY A 207 -1.75 27.84 -0.15
N GLU A 208 -2.96 28.26 0.18
CA GLU A 208 -3.46 28.38 1.56
C GLU A 208 -3.78 27.03 2.23
N SER A 209 -3.98 25.96 1.46
CA SER A 209 -4.28 24.62 1.97
C SER A 209 -3.07 23.95 2.63
N TRP A 210 -1.88 24.17 2.13
CA TRP A 210 -0.66 23.54 2.60
C TRP A 210 -0.32 23.82 4.07
N PRO A 211 -0.43 25.03 4.61
CA PRO A 211 -0.17 25.28 6.03
C PRO A 211 -1.02 24.43 6.95
N GLU A 212 -2.31 24.20 6.64
CA GLU A 212 -3.20 23.38 7.45
C GLU A 212 -2.85 21.89 7.36
N LEU A 213 -2.53 21.41 6.16
CA LEU A 213 -2.09 20.02 5.97
C LEU A 213 -0.75 19.77 6.68
N LEU A 214 0.19 20.73 6.65
CA LEU A 214 1.46 20.61 7.37
C LEU A 214 1.27 20.67 8.90
N ARG A 215 0.27 21.40 9.42
CA ARG A 215 -0.09 21.35 10.85
C ARG A 215 -0.60 19.96 11.24
N LEU A 216 -1.45 19.35 10.41
CA LEU A 216 -1.92 17.98 10.63
C LEU A 216 -0.74 17.00 10.59
N ASP A 217 0.14 17.10 9.61
CA ASP A 217 1.35 16.28 9.50
C ASP A 217 2.24 16.40 10.75
N ALA A 218 2.46 17.63 11.22
CA ALA A 218 3.22 17.88 12.44
C ALA A 218 2.55 17.24 13.68
N LEU A 219 1.22 17.34 13.79
CA LEU A 219 0.47 16.69 14.87
C LEU A 219 0.62 15.17 14.84
N LEU A 220 0.47 14.55 13.66
CA LEU A 220 0.63 13.11 13.50
C LEU A 220 2.04 12.66 13.87
N LYS A 221 3.06 13.37 13.41
CA LYS A 221 4.48 13.10 13.72
C LYS A 221 4.78 13.24 15.20
N ALA A 222 4.28 14.30 15.86
CA ALA A 222 4.48 14.52 17.29
C ALA A 222 3.93 13.38 18.16
N ASN A 223 2.87 12.71 17.69
CA ASN A 223 2.26 11.57 18.37
C ASN A 223 2.78 10.21 17.88
N GLY A 224 3.67 10.18 16.88
CA GLY A 224 4.15 8.95 16.27
C GLY A 224 3.07 8.19 15.47
N TRP A 225 1.96 8.85 15.12
CA TRP A 225 0.86 8.28 14.35
C TRP A 225 1.20 8.30 12.86
N ASN A 226 1.86 7.23 12.41
CA ASN A 226 2.25 7.09 11.00
C ASN A 226 1.13 6.35 10.22
N PRO A 227 0.46 6.99 9.26
CA PRO A 227 -0.54 6.35 8.40
C PRO A 227 0.13 5.51 7.31
N GLY A 228 0.92 4.50 7.73
CA GLY A 228 1.77 3.70 6.86
C GLY A 228 0.97 2.87 5.85
N THR A 229 -0.12 2.23 6.29
CA THR A 229 -0.97 1.45 5.38
C THR A 229 -1.62 2.34 4.31
N THR A 230 -2.02 3.55 4.68
CA THR A 230 -2.53 4.54 3.71
C THR A 230 -1.47 4.90 2.67
N ALA A 231 -0.23 5.13 3.10
CA ALA A 231 0.90 5.40 2.20
C ALA A 231 1.20 4.22 1.26
N ASP A 232 1.13 2.97 1.76
CA ASP A 232 1.28 1.75 0.95
C ASP A 232 0.26 1.71 -0.19
N PHE A 233 -1.01 2.02 0.09
CA PHE A 233 -2.07 2.09 -0.93
C PHE A 233 -1.87 3.23 -1.93
N VAL A 234 -1.35 4.37 -1.50
CA VAL A 234 -1.00 5.47 -2.42
C VAL A 234 0.03 4.99 -3.45
N VAL A 235 1.10 4.35 -3.01
CA VAL A 235 2.14 3.81 -3.91
C VAL A 235 1.56 2.75 -4.84
N ALA A 236 0.75 1.82 -4.33
CA ALA A 236 0.10 0.80 -5.14
C ALA A 236 -0.86 1.39 -6.19
N THR A 237 -1.58 2.45 -5.84
CA THR A 237 -2.49 3.15 -6.77
C THR A 237 -1.71 3.86 -7.88
N LEU A 238 -0.60 4.52 -7.55
CA LEU A 238 0.28 5.14 -8.53
C LEU A 238 0.84 4.10 -9.51
N LEU A 239 1.34 2.98 -8.97
CA LEU A 239 1.82 1.87 -9.80
C LEU A 239 0.72 1.32 -10.71
N ALA A 240 -0.49 1.09 -10.19
CA ALA A 240 -1.60 0.60 -10.99
C ALA A 240 -1.95 1.57 -12.12
N ALA A 241 -1.97 2.89 -11.85
CA ALA A 241 -2.21 3.92 -12.86
C ALA A 241 -1.16 3.89 -13.97
N ASP A 242 0.11 3.76 -13.62
CA ASP A 242 1.21 3.68 -14.59
C ASP A 242 1.12 2.39 -15.42
N LEU A 243 0.85 1.25 -14.78
CA LEU A 243 0.72 -0.04 -15.47
C LEU A 243 -0.48 -0.06 -16.44
N GLU A 244 -1.59 0.60 -16.13
CA GLU A 244 -2.72 0.73 -17.06
C GLU A 244 -2.37 1.58 -18.28
N GLN A 245 -1.58 2.66 -18.11
CA GLN A 245 -1.12 3.50 -19.22
C GLN A 245 -0.17 2.77 -20.17
N PHE A 246 0.75 1.93 -19.65
CA PHE A 246 1.67 1.15 -20.47
C PHE A 246 1.00 0.04 -21.28
N GLN A 247 -0.25 -0.31 -20.94
CA GLN A 247 -1.02 -1.37 -21.60
C GLN A 247 -2.11 -0.84 -22.53
N ALA A 248 -2.30 0.47 -22.57
CA ALA A 248 -3.18 1.09 -23.59
C ALA A 248 -2.55 0.88 -24.96
N PRO A 249 -3.33 0.40 -25.99
CA PRO A 249 -2.84 0.15 -27.33
C PRO A 249 -2.36 1.42 -28.04
#